data_d57987af45749ab3a129f6cdd3c8dd6a
#
_entry.id   d57987af45749ab3a129f6cdd3c8dd6a
#
_cell.length_a   1.000
_cell.length_b   1.000
_cell.length_c   1.000
_cell.angle_alpha   90.00
_cell.angle_beta   90.00
_cell.angle_gamma   90.00
#
_symmetry.space_group_name_H-M   'P 1'
#
loop_
_entity.id
_entity.type
_entity.pdbx_description
1 polymer ?
#
loop_
_entity_poly.entity_id
_entity_poly.type
_entity_poly.pdbx_seq_one_letter_code
_entity_poly.pdbx_strand_id
1 'polypeptide(L)'
;MGAKKYAYVNHEMLVWARSETPFVTTADVANHISGFKSDLIDKWESGEELPSITEAKKLASLYKVPFATFYLTNPPEKKVRAYTDRRTYNDTVYREISYELWSEICRITGNRQIIADLTEEIEYKSLPTIEANLSEKQTADIFRQHLGLELPFKNKTAYKNNGFTFYRGLLEHHGIMVAQITGVSLSEMRGISMYYDTFPIIAINNKDFERAKVFSLFHEVAHLVRRSSSLCLIDFDERNDEEEKICDRIAAEVLMPEESFRRVASSVFDTYGEWSDLCLVAIADKYAVSTFSVVRRLHELNIITKSVYFSIYQRISDKFKEDQELILLSKEEKEFKVKYYITYLSKEGYLFPKKVLSAYSRGDISYGEMCSTLNVKGKHISNIERAVMFV
;
A
#
# COMPACT_ATOMS: atom_id res chain seq x y z
N MET A 1 43.68 -12.67 -5.82
CA MET A 1 42.36 -12.46 -6.46
C MET A 1 41.85 -13.82 -6.93
N GLY A 2 40.69 -14.27 -6.44
CA GLY A 2 40.08 -15.53 -6.92
C GLY A 2 39.68 -15.39 -8.39
N ALA A 3 39.78 -16.50 -9.17
CA ALA A 3 39.35 -16.52 -10.55
C ALA A 3 37.88 -16.12 -10.70
N LYS A 4 37.57 -15.23 -11.66
CA LYS A 4 36.20 -14.81 -11.95
C LYS A 4 35.40 -16.04 -12.43
N LYS A 5 34.38 -16.45 -11.69
CA LYS A 5 33.49 -17.57 -12.06
C LYS A 5 32.35 -17.02 -12.90
N TYR A 6 32.26 -17.42 -14.14
CA TYR A 6 31.24 -17.00 -15.08
C TYR A 6 29.93 -17.80 -14.90
N ALA A 7 28.81 -17.11 -15.12
CA ALA A 7 27.48 -17.72 -15.18
C ALA A 7 27.11 -17.97 -16.65
N TYR A 8 26.96 -19.25 -17.03
CA TYR A 8 26.55 -19.66 -18.39
C TYR A 8 25.04 -19.48 -18.56
N VAL A 9 24.61 -18.22 -18.47
CA VAL A 9 23.19 -17.85 -18.58
C VAL A 9 22.76 -17.75 -20.05
N ASN A 10 21.49 -17.95 -20.32
CA ASN A 10 20.89 -17.68 -21.63
C ASN A 10 20.73 -16.15 -21.78
N HIS A 11 21.38 -15.57 -22.76
CA HIS A 11 21.33 -14.13 -23.02
C HIS A 11 19.91 -13.64 -23.39
N GLU A 12 19.09 -14.44 -24.08
CA GLU A 12 17.69 -14.10 -24.40
C GLU A 12 16.85 -13.97 -23.11
N MET A 13 17.18 -14.75 -22.08
CA MET A 13 16.52 -14.66 -20.79
C MET A 13 16.91 -13.41 -20.00
N LEU A 14 18.12 -12.85 -20.23
CA LEU A 14 18.49 -11.54 -19.67
C LEU A 14 17.67 -10.43 -20.32
N VAL A 15 17.56 -10.43 -21.64
CA VAL A 15 16.73 -9.47 -22.42
C VAL A 15 15.27 -9.56 -21.98
N TRP A 16 14.71 -10.78 -21.92
CA TRP A 16 13.35 -11.01 -21.46
C TRP A 16 13.13 -10.47 -20.03
N ALA A 17 14.02 -10.80 -19.10
CA ALA A 17 13.87 -10.39 -17.72
C ALA A 17 13.92 -8.85 -17.56
N ARG A 18 14.76 -8.15 -18.33
CA ARG A 18 14.75 -6.69 -18.39
C ARG A 18 13.45 -6.15 -18.97
N SER A 19 12.93 -6.76 -20.04
CA SER A 19 11.69 -6.31 -20.69
C SER A 19 10.46 -6.43 -19.78
N GLU A 20 10.52 -7.27 -18.74
CA GLU A 20 9.48 -7.39 -17.71
C GLU A 20 9.59 -6.33 -16.58
N THR A 21 10.54 -5.40 -16.71
CA THR A 21 10.78 -4.30 -15.76
C THR A 21 10.49 -2.93 -16.40
N PRO A 22 10.44 -1.84 -15.63
CA PRO A 22 10.36 -0.47 -16.17
C PRO A 22 11.60 -0.03 -16.97
N PHE A 23 12.70 -0.79 -16.95
CA PHE A 23 13.93 -0.42 -17.66
C PHE A 23 13.78 -0.57 -19.18
N VAL A 24 13.76 0.56 -19.87
CA VAL A 24 13.68 0.59 -21.34
C VAL A 24 15.01 0.23 -21.97
N THR A 25 16.10 0.76 -21.39
CA THR A 25 17.45 0.61 -21.91
C THR A 25 18.39 -0.06 -20.91
N THR A 26 19.51 -0.59 -21.39
CA THR A 26 20.60 -1.09 -20.52
C THR A 26 21.25 0.03 -19.71
N ALA A 27 21.20 1.27 -20.19
CA ALA A 27 21.64 2.45 -19.44
C ALA A 27 20.78 2.68 -18.19
N ASP A 28 19.46 2.46 -18.26
CA ASP A 28 18.56 2.57 -17.10
C ASP A 28 18.96 1.53 -16.04
N VAL A 29 19.27 0.30 -16.46
CA VAL A 29 19.78 -0.75 -15.56
C VAL A 29 21.09 -0.36 -14.90
N ALA A 30 22.04 0.15 -15.69
CA ALA A 30 23.36 0.56 -15.20
C ALA A 30 23.27 1.68 -14.15
N ASN A 31 22.32 2.60 -14.29
CA ASN A 31 22.07 3.67 -13.33
C ASN A 31 21.56 3.16 -11.97
N HIS A 32 20.94 1.99 -11.93
CA HIS A 32 20.38 1.40 -10.69
C HIS A 32 21.30 0.39 -10.00
N ILE A 33 22.39 -0.04 -10.66
CA ILE A 33 23.37 -0.95 -10.05
C ILE A 33 24.75 -0.30 -10.04
N SER A 34 25.25 0.02 -8.86
CA SER A 34 26.62 0.53 -8.71
C SER A 34 27.65 -0.44 -9.27
N GLY A 35 28.55 0.07 -10.12
CA GLY A 35 29.65 -0.68 -10.73
C GLY A 35 29.31 -1.40 -12.04
N PHE A 36 28.09 -1.23 -12.57
CA PHE A 36 27.70 -1.69 -13.90
C PHE A 36 27.79 -0.54 -14.92
N LYS A 37 28.16 -0.89 -16.16
CA LYS A 37 28.13 0.01 -17.32
C LYS A 37 27.16 -0.56 -18.34
N SER A 38 26.46 0.30 -19.08
CA SER A 38 25.54 -0.11 -20.14
C SER A 38 26.20 -1.04 -21.16
N ASP A 39 27.38 -0.68 -21.67
CA ASP A 39 28.15 -1.48 -22.63
C ASP A 39 28.42 -2.92 -22.15
N LEU A 40 28.58 -3.12 -20.85
CA LEU A 40 28.80 -4.44 -20.27
C LEU A 40 27.51 -5.26 -20.25
N ILE A 41 26.37 -4.60 -19.97
CA ILE A 41 25.06 -5.25 -20.00
C ILE A 41 24.67 -5.59 -21.43
N ASP A 42 24.94 -4.69 -22.39
CA ASP A 42 24.73 -4.93 -23.82
C ASP A 42 25.47 -6.18 -24.31
N LYS A 43 26.73 -6.36 -23.88
CA LYS A 43 27.52 -7.55 -24.22
C LYS A 43 26.96 -8.84 -23.61
N TRP A 44 26.38 -8.76 -22.41
CA TRP A 44 25.72 -9.92 -21.79
C TRP A 44 24.41 -10.26 -22.50
N GLU A 45 23.63 -9.26 -22.90
CA GLU A 45 22.36 -9.43 -23.61
C GLU A 45 22.57 -9.85 -25.08
N SER A 46 23.68 -9.49 -25.69
CA SER A 46 24.05 -9.98 -27.04
C SER A 46 24.72 -11.36 -27.04
N GLY A 47 25.11 -11.86 -25.86
CA GLY A 47 25.87 -13.11 -25.74
C GLY A 47 27.38 -13.00 -26.09
N GLU A 48 27.89 -11.79 -26.34
CA GLU A 48 29.29 -11.53 -26.61
C GLU A 48 30.18 -11.85 -25.42
N GLU A 49 29.72 -11.50 -24.20
CA GLU A 49 30.39 -11.81 -22.95
C GLU A 49 29.45 -12.48 -21.97
N LEU A 50 29.98 -13.22 -20.98
CA LEU A 50 29.21 -13.82 -19.91
C LEU A 50 29.36 -13.01 -18.62
N PRO A 51 28.28 -12.75 -17.87
CA PRO A 51 28.37 -12.17 -16.54
C PRO A 51 29.02 -13.15 -15.56
N SER A 52 29.68 -12.67 -14.54
CA SER A 52 30.02 -13.52 -13.40
C SER A 52 28.76 -13.95 -12.64
N ILE A 53 28.84 -15.02 -11.85
CA ILE A 53 27.75 -15.47 -10.98
C ILE A 53 27.26 -14.35 -10.07
N THR A 54 28.15 -13.50 -9.55
CA THR A 54 27.80 -12.36 -8.70
C THR A 54 27.05 -11.28 -9.47
N GLU A 55 27.48 -10.97 -10.70
CA GLU A 55 26.83 -9.99 -11.58
C GLU A 55 25.43 -10.49 -11.99
N ALA A 56 25.33 -11.74 -12.44
CA ALA A 56 24.05 -12.34 -12.80
C ALA A 56 23.06 -12.41 -11.62
N LYS A 57 23.52 -12.73 -10.40
CA LYS A 57 22.66 -12.67 -9.20
C LYS A 57 22.19 -11.26 -8.88
N LYS A 58 23.03 -10.23 -9.10
CA LYS A 58 22.59 -8.83 -8.94
C LYS A 58 21.51 -8.46 -9.95
N LEU A 59 21.67 -8.86 -11.24
CA LEU A 59 20.64 -8.66 -12.25
C LEU A 59 19.33 -9.38 -11.90
N ALA A 60 19.41 -10.65 -11.47
CA ALA A 60 18.24 -11.41 -11.04
C ALA A 60 17.48 -10.71 -9.90
N SER A 61 18.23 -10.19 -8.93
CA SER A 61 17.64 -9.41 -7.81
C SER A 61 17.00 -8.11 -8.28
N LEU A 62 17.63 -7.38 -9.21
CA LEU A 62 17.10 -6.15 -9.78
C LEU A 62 15.84 -6.42 -10.60
N TYR A 63 15.86 -7.44 -11.46
CA TYR A 63 14.74 -7.81 -12.32
C TYR A 63 13.64 -8.57 -11.58
N LYS A 64 13.81 -8.83 -10.26
CA LYS A 64 12.83 -9.57 -9.43
C LYS A 64 12.48 -10.95 -9.96
N VAL A 65 13.45 -11.64 -10.55
CA VAL A 65 13.33 -13.02 -11.02
C VAL A 65 14.26 -13.95 -10.25
N PRO A 66 13.90 -15.23 -10.05
CA PRO A 66 14.82 -16.23 -9.53
C PRO A 66 16.09 -16.32 -10.40
N PHE A 67 17.26 -16.45 -9.79
CA PHE A 67 18.53 -16.58 -10.55
C PHE A 67 18.48 -17.76 -11.53
N ALA A 68 17.82 -18.84 -11.15
CA ALA A 68 17.64 -20.01 -12.01
C ALA A 68 16.88 -19.70 -13.32
N THR A 69 16.06 -18.66 -13.36
CA THR A 69 15.32 -18.23 -14.55
C THR A 69 16.28 -17.94 -15.73
N PHE A 70 17.46 -17.44 -15.45
CA PHE A 70 18.43 -17.13 -16.50
C PHE A 70 19.03 -18.36 -17.20
N TYR A 71 18.74 -19.58 -16.71
CA TYR A 71 19.16 -20.84 -17.33
C TYR A 71 18.06 -21.54 -18.13
N LEU A 72 16.86 -20.94 -18.20
CA LEU A 72 15.79 -21.49 -19.00
C LEU A 72 16.05 -21.30 -20.50
N THR A 73 15.53 -22.20 -21.30
CA THR A 73 15.59 -22.10 -22.76
C THR A 73 14.51 -21.17 -23.34
N ASN A 74 13.38 -21.06 -22.64
CA ASN A 74 12.28 -20.19 -23.02
C ASN A 74 11.79 -19.40 -21.80
N PRO A 75 11.21 -18.22 -22.01
CA PRO A 75 10.55 -17.48 -20.96
C PRO A 75 9.50 -18.35 -20.24
N PRO A 76 9.40 -18.28 -18.90
CA PRO A 76 8.33 -18.96 -18.20
C PRO A 76 6.97 -18.46 -18.70
N GLU A 77 6.00 -19.37 -18.76
CA GLU A 77 4.62 -19.00 -19.09
C GLU A 77 4.20 -17.83 -18.19
N LYS A 78 3.70 -16.75 -18.80
CA LYS A 78 3.16 -15.62 -18.04
C LYS A 78 2.03 -16.17 -17.17
N LYS A 79 2.30 -16.44 -15.90
CA LYS A 79 1.22 -16.48 -14.91
C LYS A 79 0.55 -15.13 -15.06
N VAL A 80 -0.72 -15.11 -15.47
CA VAL A 80 -1.52 -13.88 -15.61
C VAL A 80 -1.27 -13.09 -14.35
N ARG A 81 -0.47 -12.02 -14.45
CA ARG A 81 -0.25 -11.13 -13.31
C ARG A 81 -1.62 -10.60 -12.99
N ALA A 82 -2.13 -10.88 -11.81
CA ALA A 82 -3.47 -10.46 -11.39
C ALA A 82 -3.61 -8.93 -11.33
N TYR A 83 -2.56 -8.24 -11.67
CA TYR A 83 -2.50 -6.85 -12.05
C TYR A 83 -2.82 -6.70 -13.56
N THR A 84 -3.97 -7.18 -13.93
CA THR A 84 -4.63 -6.80 -15.16
C THR A 84 -5.70 -5.80 -14.75
N ASP A 85 -5.33 -4.53 -14.68
CA ASP A 85 -6.33 -3.50 -14.87
C ASP A 85 -6.99 -3.82 -16.21
N ARG A 86 -8.25 -4.21 -16.16
CA ARG A 86 -9.04 -4.47 -17.38
C ARG A 86 -9.15 -3.22 -18.27
N ARG A 87 -8.62 -2.08 -17.82
CA ARG A 87 -8.62 -0.78 -18.50
C ARG A 87 -7.26 -0.40 -19.09
N THR A 88 -6.17 -1.07 -18.70
CA THR A 88 -4.84 -0.82 -19.24
C THR A 88 -4.33 -2.06 -20.00
N TYR A 89 -4.92 -2.29 -21.15
CA TYR A 89 -4.49 -3.30 -22.12
C TYR A 89 -3.28 -2.84 -22.93
N ASN A 90 -2.38 -2.05 -22.36
CA ASN A 90 -1.15 -1.65 -23.05
C ASN A 90 0.06 -1.92 -22.14
N ASP A 91 1.00 -2.70 -22.65
CA ASP A 91 2.35 -2.92 -22.09
C ASP A 91 3.10 -1.62 -21.76
N THR A 92 2.55 -0.47 -22.14
CA THR A 92 3.10 0.88 -21.91
C THR A 92 2.99 1.37 -20.47
N VAL A 93 2.01 0.94 -19.68
CA VAL A 93 1.80 1.49 -18.32
C VAL A 93 2.93 1.15 -17.36
N TYR A 94 3.54 -0.04 -17.47
CA TYR A 94 4.71 -0.37 -16.65
C TYR A 94 5.97 0.45 -16.98
N ARG A 95 6.00 1.10 -18.14
CA ARG A 95 7.10 1.99 -18.53
C ARG A 95 6.95 3.40 -17.97
N GLU A 96 5.80 3.73 -17.44
CA GLU A 96 5.49 5.06 -16.90
C GLU A 96 5.67 5.16 -15.37
N ILE A 97 5.76 4.02 -14.66
CA ILE A 97 6.00 4.01 -13.21
C ILE A 97 7.49 3.87 -12.89
N SER A 98 7.90 4.44 -11.76
CA SER A 98 9.29 4.30 -11.29
C SER A 98 9.63 2.84 -10.96
N TYR A 99 10.93 2.50 -11.04
CA TYR A 99 11.41 1.20 -10.59
C TYR A 99 11.09 0.95 -9.12
N GLU A 100 11.14 1.96 -8.30
CA GLU A 100 10.82 1.90 -6.87
C GLU A 100 9.38 1.45 -6.65
N LEU A 101 8.42 2.05 -7.35
CA LEU A 101 7.01 1.66 -7.27
C LEU A 101 6.80 0.25 -7.80
N TRP A 102 7.35 -0.07 -8.98
CA TRP A 102 7.27 -1.41 -9.56
C TRP A 102 7.87 -2.48 -8.62
N SER A 103 9.03 -2.20 -8.02
CA SER A 103 9.69 -3.12 -7.09
C SER A 103 8.86 -3.39 -5.83
N GLU A 104 8.16 -2.38 -5.31
CA GLU A 104 7.26 -2.51 -4.16
C GLU A 104 5.99 -3.29 -4.54
N ILE A 105 5.43 -3.07 -5.73
CA ILE A 105 4.32 -3.87 -6.26
C ILE A 105 4.71 -5.36 -6.35
N CYS A 106 5.88 -5.65 -6.93
CA CYS A 106 6.39 -7.02 -7.02
C CYS A 106 6.57 -7.66 -5.64
N ARG A 107 7.07 -6.91 -4.65
CA ARG A 107 7.21 -7.38 -3.27
C ARG A 107 5.86 -7.75 -2.66
N ILE A 108 4.87 -6.86 -2.76
CA ILE A 108 3.57 -7.03 -2.12
C ILE A 108 2.78 -8.16 -2.78
N THR A 109 2.79 -8.24 -4.12
CA THR A 109 2.13 -9.33 -4.87
C THR A 109 2.80 -10.67 -4.62
N GLY A 110 4.14 -10.69 -4.49
CA GLY A 110 4.89 -11.88 -4.09
C GLY A 110 4.50 -12.36 -2.68
N ASN A 111 4.42 -11.46 -1.70
CA ASN A 111 3.97 -11.78 -0.35
C ASN A 111 2.53 -12.33 -0.33
N ARG A 112 1.64 -11.75 -1.14
CA ARG A 112 0.26 -12.24 -1.29
C ARG A 112 0.24 -13.66 -1.87
N GLN A 113 1.05 -13.94 -2.91
CA GLN A 113 1.11 -15.28 -3.48
C GLN A 113 1.57 -16.31 -2.44
N ILE A 114 2.59 -15.97 -1.66
CA ILE A 114 3.09 -16.84 -0.58
C ILE A 114 1.99 -17.18 0.42
N ILE A 115 1.22 -16.20 0.91
CA ILE A 115 0.16 -16.51 1.87
C ILE A 115 -1.03 -17.24 1.24
N ALA A 116 -1.29 -17.06 -0.04
CA ALA A 116 -2.27 -17.86 -0.76
C ALA A 116 -1.84 -19.33 -0.87
N ASP A 117 -0.55 -19.57 -1.17
CA ASP A 117 0.01 -20.91 -1.26
C ASP A 117 0.10 -21.61 0.11
N LEU A 118 0.33 -20.84 1.19
CA LEU A 118 0.40 -21.36 2.58
C LEU A 118 -0.97 -21.49 3.26
N THR A 119 -2.04 -21.03 2.65
CA THR A 119 -3.39 -21.07 3.23
C THR A 119 -4.21 -22.10 2.47
N GLU A 120 -4.49 -23.22 3.14
CA GLU A 120 -5.49 -24.18 2.69
C GLU A 120 -6.87 -23.50 2.69
N GLU A 121 -7.91 -24.12 2.26
CA GLU A 121 -9.26 -23.56 2.05
C GLU A 121 -9.63 -22.32 2.87
N ILE A 122 -10.11 -21.27 2.19
CA ILE A 122 -10.51 -20.02 2.82
C ILE A 122 -12.01 -20.05 3.06
N GLU A 123 -12.40 -20.23 4.30
CA GLU A 123 -13.81 -20.30 4.71
C GLU A 123 -14.54 -18.94 4.68
N TYR A 124 -13.82 -17.81 4.58
CA TYR A 124 -14.46 -16.49 4.63
C TYR A 124 -14.10 -15.60 3.44
N LYS A 125 -15.06 -14.81 3.02
CA LYS A 125 -14.85 -13.79 1.99
C LYS A 125 -14.22 -12.54 2.61
N SER A 126 -13.08 -12.11 2.08
CA SER A 126 -12.44 -10.87 2.52
C SER A 126 -13.30 -9.63 2.26
N LEU A 127 -14.14 -9.68 1.23
CA LEU A 127 -15.03 -8.58 0.84
C LEU A 127 -16.48 -9.07 0.75
N PRO A 128 -17.45 -8.23 1.11
CA PRO A 128 -18.86 -8.55 0.92
C PRO A 128 -19.21 -8.57 -0.58
N THR A 129 -20.29 -9.25 -0.92
CA THR A 129 -20.86 -9.16 -2.26
C THR A 129 -21.71 -7.89 -2.33
N ILE A 130 -21.36 -6.99 -3.25
CA ILE A 130 -22.06 -5.73 -3.51
C ILE A 130 -22.74 -5.82 -4.88
N GLU A 131 -24.03 -5.50 -4.92
CA GLU A 131 -24.77 -5.40 -6.19
C GLU A 131 -24.44 -4.08 -6.90
N ALA A 132 -24.34 -4.11 -8.21
CA ALA A 132 -23.88 -2.96 -9.01
C ALA A 132 -24.83 -1.75 -8.99
N ASN A 133 -26.10 -1.94 -8.59
CA ASN A 133 -27.14 -0.92 -8.57
C ASN A 133 -27.30 -0.22 -7.22
N LEU A 134 -26.49 -0.58 -6.23
CA LEU A 134 -26.56 0.04 -4.91
C LEU A 134 -25.95 1.45 -4.91
N SER A 135 -26.58 2.33 -4.13
CA SER A 135 -26.03 3.66 -3.88
C SER A 135 -24.73 3.60 -3.05
N GLU A 136 -23.95 4.67 -3.07
CA GLU A 136 -22.72 4.79 -2.28
C GLU A 136 -22.98 4.58 -0.79
N LYS A 137 -24.11 5.11 -0.26
CA LYS A 137 -24.53 4.94 1.13
C LYS A 137 -24.82 3.47 1.45
N GLN A 138 -25.60 2.79 0.62
CA GLN A 138 -25.91 1.36 0.82
C GLN A 138 -24.65 0.50 0.74
N THR A 139 -23.77 0.78 -0.21
CA THR A 139 -22.46 0.12 -0.34
C THR A 139 -21.62 0.30 0.92
N ALA A 140 -21.54 1.52 1.43
CA ALA A 140 -20.81 1.85 2.66
C ALA A 140 -21.40 1.17 3.89
N ASP A 141 -22.74 1.12 4.01
CA ASP A 141 -23.43 0.47 5.12
C ASP A 141 -23.16 -1.03 5.16
N ILE A 142 -23.26 -1.72 4.01
CA ILE A 142 -22.96 -3.15 3.90
C ILE A 142 -21.49 -3.41 4.28
N PHE A 143 -20.57 -2.56 3.83
CA PHE A 143 -19.16 -2.74 4.13
C PHE A 143 -18.86 -2.49 5.63
N ARG A 144 -19.45 -1.45 6.24
CA ARG A 144 -19.34 -1.24 7.70
C ARG A 144 -19.86 -2.41 8.51
N GLN A 145 -21.02 -2.96 8.13
CA GLN A 145 -21.61 -4.15 8.78
C GLN A 145 -20.67 -5.36 8.63
N HIS A 146 -20.11 -5.57 7.44
CA HIS A 146 -19.15 -6.64 7.21
C HIS A 146 -17.91 -6.54 8.11
N LEU A 147 -17.42 -5.32 8.33
CA LEU A 147 -16.29 -5.06 9.23
C LEU A 147 -16.65 -5.06 10.72
N GLY A 148 -17.94 -5.03 11.08
CA GLY A 148 -18.36 -4.76 12.46
C GLY A 148 -17.92 -3.39 12.97
N LEU A 149 -17.82 -2.40 12.07
CA LEU A 149 -17.32 -1.07 12.38
C LEU A 149 -18.44 -0.17 12.91
N GLU A 150 -18.37 0.17 14.20
CA GLU A 150 -19.28 1.08 14.87
C GLU A 150 -18.71 2.49 15.00
N LEU A 151 -19.40 3.48 14.43
CA LEU A 151 -19.02 4.89 14.45
C LEU A 151 -20.21 5.77 14.90
N PRO A 152 -19.98 6.88 15.59
CA PRO A 152 -18.67 7.45 16.00
C PRO A 152 -18.03 6.72 17.19
N PHE A 153 -16.72 6.78 17.30
CA PHE A 153 -16.02 6.26 18.48
C PHE A 153 -16.37 7.03 19.75
N LYS A 154 -16.50 6.33 20.88
CA LYS A 154 -16.76 6.97 22.18
C LYS A 154 -15.61 7.89 22.59
N ASN A 155 -14.38 7.43 22.41
CA ASN A 155 -13.15 8.18 22.72
C ASN A 155 -11.95 7.63 21.93
N LYS A 156 -10.77 8.29 22.03
CA LYS A 156 -9.54 7.91 21.34
C LYS A 156 -8.97 6.54 21.74
N THR A 157 -9.31 6.03 22.93
CA THR A 157 -8.84 4.73 23.39
C THR A 157 -9.48 3.59 22.60
N ALA A 158 -10.66 3.79 21.98
CA ALA A 158 -11.31 2.82 21.11
C ALA A 158 -10.44 2.40 19.91
N TYR A 159 -9.58 3.31 19.41
CA TYR A 159 -8.63 3.04 18.34
C TYR A 159 -7.16 3.20 18.78
N LYS A 160 -6.87 3.07 20.08
CA LYS A 160 -5.52 3.13 20.68
C LYS A 160 -4.71 4.37 20.24
N ASN A 161 -5.37 5.50 20.05
CA ASN A 161 -4.80 6.78 19.58
C ASN A 161 -4.13 6.76 18.19
N ASN A 162 -4.23 5.65 17.43
CA ASN A 162 -3.70 5.53 16.08
C ASN A 162 -4.76 4.96 15.14
N GLY A 163 -5.46 5.85 14.44
CA GLY A 163 -6.56 5.49 13.54
C GLY A 163 -6.11 4.60 12.38
N PHE A 164 -4.97 4.91 11.74
CA PHE A 164 -4.48 4.10 10.63
C PHE A 164 -4.16 2.66 11.07
N THR A 165 -3.44 2.48 12.17
CA THR A 165 -3.12 1.15 12.70
C THR A 165 -4.38 0.37 13.07
N PHE A 166 -5.38 1.04 13.66
CA PHE A 166 -6.66 0.43 13.99
C PHE A 166 -7.40 -0.04 12.74
N TYR A 167 -7.62 0.82 11.76
CA TYR A 167 -8.35 0.47 10.54
C TYR A 167 -7.60 -0.57 9.70
N ARG A 168 -6.27 -0.47 9.65
CA ARG A 168 -5.43 -1.49 9.03
C ARG A 168 -5.64 -2.86 9.67
N GLY A 169 -5.53 -2.95 11.00
CA GLY A 169 -5.76 -4.21 11.71
C GLY A 169 -7.16 -4.78 11.50
N LEU A 170 -8.17 -3.91 11.44
CA LEU A 170 -9.54 -4.31 11.14
C LEU A 170 -9.66 -4.92 9.72
N LEU A 171 -9.09 -4.31 8.71
CA LEU A 171 -9.09 -4.83 7.34
C LEU A 171 -8.30 -6.14 7.23
N GLU A 172 -7.13 -6.21 7.88
CA GLU A 172 -6.29 -7.42 7.89
C GLU A 172 -6.96 -8.59 8.65
N HIS A 173 -7.77 -8.31 9.67
CA HIS A 173 -8.59 -9.32 10.33
C HIS A 173 -9.58 -9.97 9.36
N HIS A 174 -10.10 -9.23 8.39
CA HIS A 174 -10.98 -9.71 7.33
C HIS A 174 -10.22 -10.24 6.09
N GLY A 175 -8.91 -10.44 6.19
CA GLY A 175 -8.11 -11.05 5.12
C GLY A 175 -7.75 -10.08 3.98
N ILE A 176 -7.89 -8.77 4.16
CA ILE A 176 -7.42 -7.78 3.20
C ILE A 176 -5.96 -7.45 3.55
N MET A 177 -5.02 -7.72 2.66
CA MET A 177 -3.61 -7.35 2.89
C MET A 177 -3.43 -5.85 2.82
N VAL A 178 -2.89 -5.24 3.88
CA VAL A 178 -2.58 -3.80 3.89
C VAL A 178 -1.08 -3.58 4.09
N ALA A 179 -0.38 -3.16 3.05
CA ALA A 179 1.04 -2.84 3.08
C ALA A 179 1.30 -1.32 3.01
N GLN A 180 2.50 -0.89 3.38
CA GLN A 180 2.96 0.45 3.07
C GLN A 180 4.09 0.39 2.03
N ILE A 181 4.01 1.30 1.06
CA ILE A 181 5.03 1.50 0.03
C ILE A 181 6.03 2.53 0.52
N THR A 182 7.32 2.22 0.33
CA THR A 182 8.45 3.07 0.76
C THR A 182 9.30 3.48 -0.42
N GLY A 183 9.95 4.64 -0.33
CA GLY A 183 10.85 5.11 -1.39
C GLY A 183 10.18 5.84 -2.55
N VAL A 184 8.86 5.74 -2.69
CA VAL A 184 8.07 6.36 -3.76
C VAL A 184 7.65 7.78 -3.38
N SER A 185 7.53 8.68 -4.36
CA SER A 185 7.03 10.04 -4.16
C SER A 185 5.52 10.05 -3.94
N LEU A 186 5.01 10.99 -3.12
CA LEU A 186 3.56 11.20 -2.99
C LEU A 186 2.93 11.75 -4.27
N SER A 187 3.72 12.44 -5.11
CA SER A 187 3.25 12.92 -6.42
C SER A 187 3.09 11.78 -7.42
N GLU A 188 3.81 10.67 -7.25
CA GLU A 188 3.66 9.51 -8.11
C GLU A 188 2.48 8.64 -7.69
N MET A 189 2.34 8.33 -6.38
CA MET A 189 1.31 7.42 -5.90
C MET A 189 0.96 7.69 -4.44
N ARG A 190 -0.35 7.72 -4.11
CA ARG A 190 -0.87 7.75 -2.73
C ARG A 190 -1.33 6.39 -2.25
N GLY A 191 -2.06 5.66 -3.08
CA GLY A 191 -2.59 4.34 -2.80
C GLY A 191 -2.67 3.49 -4.05
N ILE A 192 -2.81 2.19 -3.85
CA ILE A 192 -3.05 1.20 -4.91
C ILE A 192 -3.87 0.07 -4.31
N SER A 193 -4.84 -0.41 -5.07
CA SER A 193 -5.61 -1.60 -4.74
C SER A 193 -5.58 -2.64 -5.85
N MET A 194 -5.51 -3.90 -5.46
CA MET A 194 -5.53 -5.04 -6.37
C MET A 194 -6.56 -6.05 -5.89
N TYR A 195 -7.57 -6.27 -6.74
CA TYR A 195 -8.62 -7.22 -6.44
C TYR A 195 -8.14 -8.66 -6.65
N TYR A 196 -8.43 -9.48 -5.66
CA TYR A 196 -8.32 -10.94 -5.69
C TYR A 196 -9.50 -11.49 -4.92
N ASP A 197 -10.01 -12.66 -5.28
CA ASP A 197 -11.09 -13.33 -4.53
C ASP A 197 -10.65 -13.65 -3.09
N THR A 198 -9.34 -13.92 -2.91
CA THR A 198 -8.72 -14.21 -1.62
C THR A 198 -7.50 -13.31 -1.43
N PHE A 199 -7.39 -12.71 -0.27
CA PHE A 199 -6.30 -11.78 0.09
C PHE A 199 -6.14 -10.63 -0.91
N PRO A 200 -7.19 -9.83 -1.16
CA PRO A 200 -7.05 -8.60 -1.92
C PRO A 200 -6.03 -7.68 -1.23
N ILE A 201 -5.37 -6.85 -2.03
CA ILE A 201 -4.26 -6.01 -1.58
C ILE A 201 -4.68 -4.55 -1.58
N ILE A 202 -4.28 -3.84 -0.53
CA ILE A 202 -4.18 -2.37 -0.50
C ILE A 202 -2.76 -2.00 -0.11
N ALA A 203 -2.17 -1.05 -0.82
CA ALA A 203 -0.88 -0.50 -0.44
C ALA A 203 -0.94 1.02 -0.42
N ILE A 204 -0.49 1.62 0.70
CA ILE A 204 -0.55 3.06 0.96
C ILE A 204 0.88 3.62 1.03
N ASN A 205 1.11 4.80 0.46
CA ASN A 205 2.40 5.45 0.55
C ASN A 205 2.73 5.83 2.01
N ASN A 206 3.91 5.41 2.47
CA ASN A 206 4.33 5.65 3.86
C ASN A 206 4.63 7.11 4.17
N LYS A 207 4.90 7.94 3.15
CA LYS A 207 5.18 9.37 3.30
C LYS A 207 3.95 10.21 3.59
N ASP A 208 2.74 9.66 3.36
CA ASP A 208 1.51 10.37 3.70
C ASP A 208 1.30 10.40 5.23
N PHE A 209 0.51 11.37 5.70
CA PHE A 209 0.27 11.54 7.14
C PHE A 209 -0.66 10.47 7.67
N GLU A 210 -0.43 10.02 8.90
CA GLU A 210 -1.17 8.92 9.52
C GLU A 210 -2.69 9.07 9.42
N ARG A 211 -3.21 10.30 9.62
CA ARG A 211 -4.66 10.56 9.51
C ARG A 211 -5.13 10.73 8.07
N ALA A 212 -4.26 11.15 7.14
CA ALA A 212 -4.57 11.21 5.72
C ALA A 212 -4.60 9.79 5.11
N LYS A 213 -3.65 8.92 5.52
CA LYS A 213 -3.64 7.51 5.14
C LYS A 213 -4.96 6.80 5.42
N VAL A 214 -5.71 7.21 6.46
CA VAL A 214 -7.02 6.61 6.76
C VAL A 214 -7.99 6.82 5.61
N PHE A 215 -8.07 8.04 5.07
CA PHE A 215 -8.94 8.30 3.93
C PHE A 215 -8.47 7.56 2.68
N SER A 216 -7.17 7.63 2.37
CA SER A 216 -6.58 6.89 1.24
C SER A 216 -6.83 5.39 1.35
N LEU A 217 -6.73 4.82 2.56
CA LEU A 217 -7.01 3.40 2.81
C LEU A 217 -8.45 3.02 2.44
N PHE A 218 -9.44 3.81 2.83
CA PHE A 218 -10.85 3.52 2.52
C PHE A 218 -11.25 3.91 1.10
N HIS A 219 -10.53 4.83 0.46
CA HIS A 219 -10.65 5.07 -0.97
C HIS A 219 -10.25 3.80 -1.76
N GLU A 220 -9.11 3.18 -1.43
CA GLU A 220 -8.68 1.92 -2.02
C GLU A 220 -9.64 0.75 -1.69
N VAL A 221 -10.22 0.74 -0.49
CA VAL A 221 -11.30 -0.20 -0.13
C VAL A 221 -12.49 -0.04 -1.09
N ALA A 222 -12.89 1.19 -1.42
CA ALA A 222 -14.01 1.43 -2.31
C ALA A 222 -13.76 0.82 -3.70
N HIS A 223 -12.54 0.94 -4.24
CA HIS A 223 -12.15 0.25 -5.48
C HIS A 223 -12.27 -1.26 -5.37
N LEU A 224 -11.79 -1.86 -4.29
CA LEU A 224 -11.89 -3.32 -4.07
C LEU A 224 -13.35 -3.78 -3.99
N VAL A 225 -14.20 -3.06 -3.24
CA VAL A 225 -15.61 -3.38 -3.06
C VAL A 225 -16.36 -3.29 -4.39
N ARG A 226 -16.01 -2.35 -5.24
CA ARG A 226 -16.53 -2.22 -6.60
C ARG A 226 -15.89 -3.18 -7.61
N ARG A 227 -14.96 -4.02 -7.16
CA ARG A 227 -14.15 -4.94 -7.98
C ARG A 227 -13.38 -4.23 -9.09
N SER A 228 -13.03 -2.98 -8.88
CA SER A 228 -12.09 -2.24 -9.71
C SER A 228 -10.72 -2.32 -9.06
N SER A 229 -9.71 -2.79 -9.81
CA SER A 229 -8.32 -2.61 -9.38
C SER A 229 -7.89 -1.22 -9.80
N SER A 230 -7.31 -0.46 -8.89
CA SER A 230 -6.84 0.89 -9.21
C SER A 230 -5.35 1.02 -8.92
N LEU A 231 -4.67 1.74 -9.77
CA LEU A 231 -3.44 2.42 -9.47
C LEU A 231 -3.79 3.90 -9.45
N CYS A 232 -4.03 4.46 -8.27
CA CYS A 232 -4.30 5.89 -8.10
C CYS A 232 -2.99 6.68 -8.30
N LEU A 233 -2.61 6.84 -9.56
CA LEU A 233 -1.55 7.72 -10.02
C LEU A 233 -2.12 9.14 -10.12
N ILE A 234 -1.43 10.12 -9.56
CA ILE A 234 -1.93 11.50 -9.43
C ILE A 234 -2.04 12.23 -10.77
N ASP A 235 -1.35 11.77 -11.83
CA ASP A 235 -1.20 12.49 -13.10
C ASP A 235 -1.79 11.77 -14.33
N PHE A 236 -2.81 10.93 -14.21
CA PHE A 236 -3.47 10.38 -15.39
C PHE A 236 -4.78 11.09 -15.71
N ASP A 237 -4.62 11.97 -16.66
CA ASP A 237 -5.57 12.76 -17.41
C ASP A 237 -6.88 12.02 -17.74
N GLU A 238 -8.02 12.65 -17.42
CA GLU A 238 -9.38 12.46 -17.97
C GLU A 238 -10.05 11.07 -17.86
N ARG A 239 -9.45 10.03 -17.27
CA ARG A 239 -10.06 8.71 -17.23
C ARG A 239 -10.81 8.43 -15.92
N ASN A 240 -12.10 8.70 -15.97
CA ASN A 240 -13.10 8.29 -15.00
C ASN A 240 -13.16 9.12 -13.70
N ASP A 241 -13.14 10.44 -13.83
CA ASP A 241 -13.43 11.40 -12.75
C ASP A 241 -14.69 11.02 -11.94
N GLU A 242 -15.67 10.35 -12.57
CA GLU A 242 -16.89 9.91 -11.86
C GLU A 242 -16.67 8.67 -11.00
N GLU A 243 -15.86 7.70 -11.43
CA GLU A 243 -15.54 6.53 -10.59
C GLU A 243 -14.73 6.93 -9.36
N GLU A 244 -13.73 7.80 -9.53
CA GLU A 244 -12.96 8.35 -8.42
C GLU A 244 -13.85 9.11 -7.42
N LYS A 245 -14.79 9.92 -7.92
CA LYS A 245 -15.78 10.60 -7.07
C LYS A 245 -16.70 9.62 -6.34
N ILE A 246 -17.10 8.52 -6.97
CA ILE A 246 -17.88 7.47 -6.33
C ILE A 246 -17.06 6.82 -5.20
N CYS A 247 -15.79 6.47 -5.46
CA CYS A 247 -14.91 5.89 -4.45
C CYS A 247 -14.67 6.85 -3.28
N ASP A 248 -14.48 8.13 -3.55
CA ASP A 248 -14.38 9.17 -2.52
C ASP A 248 -15.66 9.28 -1.67
N ARG A 249 -16.85 9.23 -2.30
CA ARG A 249 -18.14 9.27 -1.57
C ARG A 249 -18.35 8.01 -0.72
N ILE A 250 -18.01 6.83 -1.25
CA ILE A 250 -18.06 5.58 -0.48
C ILE A 250 -17.10 5.64 0.71
N ALA A 251 -15.85 6.05 0.50
CA ALA A 251 -14.86 6.18 1.57
C ALA A 251 -15.33 7.15 2.67
N ALA A 252 -15.85 8.31 2.26
CA ALA A 252 -16.38 9.31 3.18
C ALA A 252 -17.58 8.76 3.97
N GLU A 253 -18.49 8.00 3.32
CA GLU A 253 -19.66 7.43 3.95
C GLU A 253 -19.32 6.25 4.88
N VAL A 254 -18.32 5.44 4.56
CA VAL A 254 -17.81 4.40 5.47
C VAL A 254 -17.21 5.02 6.73
N LEU A 255 -16.34 6.01 6.57
CA LEU A 255 -15.62 6.63 7.69
C LEU A 255 -16.47 7.60 8.51
N MET A 256 -17.35 8.34 7.87
CA MET A 256 -18.17 9.41 8.48
C MET A 256 -19.62 9.32 7.99
N PRO A 257 -20.38 8.30 8.48
CA PRO A 257 -21.77 8.08 8.06
C PRO A 257 -22.61 9.34 8.24
N GLU A 258 -23.36 9.75 7.22
CA GLU A 258 -24.06 11.04 7.18
C GLU A 258 -24.88 11.32 8.43
N GLU A 259 -25.73 10.38 8.84
CA GLU A 259 -26.64 10.59 9.96
C GLU A 259 -25.91 10.80 11.29
N SER A 260 -24.88 9.97 11.56
CA SER A 260 -24.07 10.12 12.77
C SER A 260 -23.18 11.36 12.71
N PHE A 261 -22.65 11.66 11.52
CA PHE A 261 -21.79 12.83 11.31
C PHE A 261 -22.53 14.13 11.54
N ARG A 262 -23.74 14.30 10.97
CA ARG A 262 -24.58 15.49 11.19
C ARG A 262 -24.86 15.71 12.67
N ARG A 263 -25.23 14.66 13.43
CA ARG A 263 -25.46 14.75 14.87
C ARG A 263 -24.23 15.17 15.65
N VAL A 264 -23.08 14.54 15.35
CA VAL A 264 -21.80 14.87 16.01
C VAL A 264 -21.36 16.28 15.67
N ALA A 265 -21.42 16.67 14.39
CA ALA A 265 -21.03 18.00 13.94
C ALA A 265 -21.87 19.09 14.61
N SER A 266 -23.21 18.94 14.67
CA SER A 266 -24.07 19.88 15.38
C SER A 266 -23.74 19.96 16.86
N SER A 267 -23.69 18.83 17.56
CA SER A 267 -23.42 18.80 19.00
C SER A 267 -22.06 19.41 19.38
N VAL A 268 -21.04 19.15 18.57
CA VAL A 268 -19.71 19.72 18.80
C VAL A 268 -19.71 21.22 18.47
N PHE A 269 -20.35 21.62 17.36
CA PHE A 269 -20.48 23.04 17.00
C PHE A 269 -21.21 23.83 18.08
N ASP A 270 -22.29 23.32 18.65
CA ASP A 270 -23.01 23.95 19.74
C ASP A 270 -22.14 24.19 21.00
N THR A 271 -21.12 23.36 21.18
CA THR A 271 -20.15 23.51 22.30
C THR A 271 -19.13 24.61 22.05
N TYR A 272 -18.64 24.72 20.79
CA TYR A 272 -17.56 25.66 20.44
C TYR A 272 -18.04 26.97 19.85
N GLY A 273 -19.26 27.05 19.33
CA GLY A 273 -19.88 28.22 18.72
C GLY A 273 -19.33 28.61 17.33
N GLU A 274 -18.24 27.97 16.90
CA GLU A 274 -17.57 28.24 15.62
C GLU A 274 -16.79 27.01 15.10
N TRP A 275 -16.47 27.00 13.80
CA TRP A 275 -15.62 25.97 13.19
C TRP A 275 -14.12 26.23 13.46
N SER A 276 -13.75 26.29 14.73
CA SER A 276 -12.36 26.45 15.17
C SER A 276 -11.58 25.15 14.98
N ASP A 277 -10.24 25.22 15.06
CA ASP A 277 -9.38 24.04 14.97
C ASP A 277 -9.73 23.01 16.06
N LEU A 278 -10.08 23.46 17.27
CA LEU A 278 -10.49 22.57 18.36
C LEU A 278 -11.81 21.86 18.06
N CYS A 279 -12.77 22.58 17.47
CA CYS A 279 -14.04 22.00 17.04
C CYS A 279 -13.78 20.91 15.99
N LEU A 280 -12.99 21.20 14.97
CA LEU A 280 -12.67 20.24 13.89
C LEU A 280 -11.90 19.03 14.41
N VAL A 281 -10.94 19.22 15.32
CA VAL A 281 -10.22 18.12 15.97
C VAL A 281 -11.15 17.25 16.82
N ALA A 282 -12.09 17.85 17.56
CA ALA A 282 -13.05 17.09 18.34
C ALA A 282 -13.96 16.20 17.50
N ILE A 283 -14.38 16.67 16.32
CA ILE A 283 -15.13 15.86 15.34
C ILE A 283 -14.23 14.77 14.74
N ALA A 284 -13.02 15.14 14.31
CA ALA A 284 -12.06 14.21 13.69
C ALA A 284 -11.71 13.03 14.61
N ASP A 285 -11.59 13.28 15.91
CA ASP A 285 -11.31 12.26 16.90
C ASP A 285 -12.47 11.26 17.11
N LYS A 286 -13.70 11.64 16.77
CA LYS A 286 -14.87 10.72 16.82
C LYS A 286 -14.83 9.69 15.69
N TYR A 287 -14.07 9.92 14.64
CA TYR A 287 -13.99 9.05 13.46
C TYR A 287 -12.57 8.60 13.14
N ALA A 288 -11.58 9.00 13.95
CA ALA A 288 -10.15 8.74 13.74
C ALA A 288 -9.62 9.18 12.35
N VAL A 289 -10.16 10.28 11.83
CA VAL A 289 -9.83 10.84 10.51
C VAL A 289 -9.04 12.16 10.64
N SER A 290 -8.61 12.73 9.51
CA SER A 290 -7.97 14.04 9.48
C SER A 290 -9.01 15.18 9.60
N THR A 291 -8.56 16.35 10.06
CA THR A 291 -9.39 17.58 10.04
C THR A 291 -9.73 17.99 8.61
N PHE A 292 -8.85 17.74 7.62
CA PHE A 292 -9.16 17.93 6.20
C PHE A 292 -10.35 17.08 5.74
N SER A 293 -10.39 15.79 6.15
CA SER A 293 -11.52 14.90 5.84
C SER A 293 -12.83 15.40 6.47
N VAL A 294 -12.76 15.93 7.70
CA VAL A 294 -13.94 16.53 8.37
C VAL A 294 -14.44 17.75 7.59
N VAL A 295 -13.56 18.67 7.23
CA VAL A 295 -13.94 19.92 6.52
C VAL A 295 -14.52 19.59 5.15
N ARG A 296 -13.94 18.62 4.43
CA ARG A 296 -14.48 18.13 3.17
C ARG A 296 -15.89 17.55 3.36
N ARG A 297 -16.09 16.71 4.39
CA ARG A 297 -17.38 16.12 4.69
C ARG A 297 -18.44 17.14 5.08
N LEU A 298 -18.08 18.15 5.87
CA LEU A 298 -18.96 19.28 6.20
C LEU A 298 -19.46 20.00 4.94
N HIS A 299 -18.59 20.22 3.98
CA HIS A 299 -18.93 20.85 2.71
C HIS A 299 -19.78 19.94 1.81
N GLU A 300 -19.43 18.66 1.66
CA GLU A 300 -20.16 17.67 0.87
C GLU A 300 -21.60 17.51 1.35
N LEU A 301 -21.82 17.56 2.67
CA LEU A 301 -23.13 17.49 3.30
C LEU A 301 -23.85 18.86 3.35
N ASN A 302 -23.32 19.92 2.73
CA ASN A 302 -23.86 21.28 2.74
C ASN A 302 -24.08 21.86 4.16
N ILE A 303 -23.25 21.44 5.14
CA ILE A 303 -23.27 21.99 6.51
C ILE A 303 -22.54 23.34 6.52
N ILE A 304 -21.50 23.48 5.69
CA ILE A 304 -20.76 24.73 5.47
C ILE A 304 -20.81 25.14 3.99
N THR A 305 -20.78 26.43 3.76
CA THR A 305 -20.72 26.97 2.40
C THR A 305 -19.36 26.80 1.77
N LYS A 306 -19.26 26.90 0.44
CA LYS A 306 -18.00 26.81 -0.30
C LYS A 306 -16.97 27.85 0.17
N SER A 307 -17.40 29.08 0.50
CA SER A 307 -16.51 30.13 1.02
C SER A 307 -15.94 29.77 2.40
N VAL A 308 -16.76 29.24 3.30
CA VAL A 308 -16.33 28.77 4.62
C VAL A 308 -15.36 27.58 4.47
N TYR A 309 -15.67 26.64 3.57
CA TYR A 309 -14.79 25.53 3.24
C TYR A 309 -13.37 26.01 2.87
N PHE A 310 -13.24 26.91 1.89
CA PHE A 310 -11.95 27.40 1.45
C PHE A 310 -11.20 28.17 2.56
N SER A 311 -11.91 28.98 3.35
CA SER A 311 -11.31 29.71 4.47
C SER A 311 -10.70 28.76 5.51
N ILE A 312 -11.46 27.72 5.91
CA ILE A 312 -10.99 26.72 6.87
C ILE A 312 -9.86 25.89 6.27
N TYR A 313 -10.00 25.44 5.01
CA TYR A 313 -9.00 24.66 4.32
C TYR A 313 -7.65 25.39 4.24
N GLN A 314 -7.67 26.68 3.88
CA GLN A 314 -6.46 27.50 3.83
C GLN A 314 -5.81 27.60 5.21
N ARG A 315 -6.58 27.94 6.25
CA ARG A 315 -6.08 28.04 7.64
C ARG A 315 -5.43 26.74 8.13
N ILE A 316 -6.05 25.58 7.87
CA ILE A 316 -5.48 24.28 8.27
C ILE A 316 -4.22 23.98 7.45
N SER A 317 -4.22 24.31 6.15
CA SER A 317 -3.08 24.07 5.25
C SER A 317 -1.86 24.89 5.66
N ASP A 318 -2.05 26.16 6.00
CA ASP A 318 -0.95 27.04 6.42
C ASP A 318 -0.35 26.58 7.73
N LYS A 319 -1.17 26.29 8.73
CA LYS A 319 -0.72 25.72 10.00
C LYS A 319 0.03 24.39 9.82
N PHE A 320 -0.45 23.55 8.92
CA PHE A 320 0.17 22.29 8.61
C PHE A 320 1.58 22.45 8.00
N LYS A 321 1.79 23.44 7.13
CA LYS A 321 3.12 23.77 6.59
C LYS A 321 4.07 24.25 7.67
N GLU A 322 3.60 25.14 8.57
CA GLU A 322 4.36 25.60 9.71
C GLU A 322 4.80 24.46 10.64
N ASP A 323 3.87 23.55 10.99
CA ASP A 323 4.17 22.38 11.81
C ASP A 323 5.20 21.46 11.14
N GLN A 324 5.14 21.30 9.78
CA GLN A 324 6.11 20.50 9.02
C GLN A 324 7.52 21.12 9.07
N GLU A 325 7.64 22.43 8.90
CA GLU A 325 8.92 23.12 8.97
C GLU A 325 9.55 22.97 10.37
N LEU A 326 8.74 23.09 11.42
CA LEU A 326 9.18 22.90 12.80
C LEU A 326 9.64 21.45 13.07
N ILE A 327 8.93 20.45 12.53
CA ILE A 327 9.32 19.04 12.65
C ILE A 327 10.62 18.74 11.89
N LEU A 328 10.83 19.33 10.72
CA LEU A 328 12.07 19.18 9.96
C LEU A 328 13.26 19.76 10.73
N LEU A 329 13.11 20.96 11.28
CA LEU A 329 14.14 21.61 12.10
C LEU A 329 14.46 20.80 13.39
N SER A 330 13.45 20.17 13.99
CA SER A 330 13.63 19.37 15.22
C SER A 330 14.22 17.98 14.97
N LYS A 331 14.13 17.44 13.76
CA LYS A 331 14.70 16.12 13.40
C LYS A 331 16.22 16.14 13.24
N GLU A 332 16.82 17.30 13.02
CA GLU A 332 18.29 17.43 12.98
C GLU A 332 18.94 17.16 14.34
N GLU A 333 18.18 17.19 15.47
CA GLU A 333 18.71 17.04 16.82
C GLU A 333 18.55 15.66 17.47
N LYS A 334 17.71 14.74 16.93
CA LYS A 334 17.46 13.44 17.58
C LYS A 334 17.28 12.29 16.58
N GLU A 335 18.31 11.47 16.41
CA GLU A 335 18.17 10.11 15.84
C GLU A 335 17.40 9.20 16.82
N PHE A 336 16.09 9.13 16.69
CA PHE A 336 15.31 8.08 17.35
C PHE A 336 15.49 6.75 16.58
N LYS A 337 16.27 5.81 17.12
CA LYS A 337 16.36 4.45 16.60
C LYS A 337 15.04 3.71 16.84
N VAL A 338 14.16 3.73 15.83
CA VAL A 338 12.95 2.90 15.85
C VAL A 338 13.36 1.42 15.84
N LYS A 339 12.71 0.60 16.65
CA LYS A 339 13.00 -0.85 16.69
C LYS A 339 12.64 -1.50 15.36
N TYR A 340 13.53 -2.36 14.84
CA TYR A 340 13.41 -2.99 13.52
C TYR A 340 12.02 -3.62 13.27
N TYR A 341 11.46 -4.35 14.24
CA TYR A 341 10.17 -5.02 14.06
C TYR A 341 9.01 -4.01 13.85
N ILE A 342 9.09 -2.80 14.40
CA ILE A 342 8.08 -1.75 14.22
C ILE A 342 8.12 -1.26 12.77
N THR A 343 9.31 -0.96 12.24
CA THR A 343 9.49 -0.56 10.84
C THR A 343 9.06 -1.68 9.89
N TYR A 344 9.41 -2.93 10.21
CA TYR A 344 9.02 -4.09 9.44
C TYR A 344 7.49 -4.23 9.36
N LEU A 345 6.80 -4.25 10.50
CA LEU A 345 5.33 -4.38 10.56
C LEU A 345 4.62 -3.15 9.99
N SER A 346 5.21 -1.96 10.12
CA SER A 346 4.70 -0.77 9.43
C SER A 346 4.68 -0.99 7.92
N LYS A 347 5.73 -1.56 7.35
CA LYS A 347 5.87 -1.83 5.92
C LYS A 347 5.00 -3.00 5.45
N GLU A 348 5.14 -4.17 6.08
CA GLU A 348 4.55 -5.43 5.60
C GLU A 348 3.11 -5.68 6.05
N GLY A 349 2.63 -5.01 7.09
CA GLY A 349 1.37 -5.35 7.76
C GLY A 349 1.53 -6.45 8.77
N TYR A 350 0.40 -6.85 9.31
CA TYR A 350 0.32 -7.93 10.30
C TYR A 350 -0.13 -9.24 9.66
N LEU A 351 -0.96 -9.19 8.60
CA LEU A 351 -1.54 -10.39 7.99
C LEU A 351 -0.48 -11.31 7.38
N PHE A 352 0.46 -10.76 6.59
CA PHE A 352 1.52 -11.54 5.95
C PHE A 352 2.39 -12.27 6.99
N PRO A 353 3.03 -11.60 7.96
CA PRO A 353 3.84 -12.31 8.95
C PRO A 353 3.00 -13.25 9.83
N LYS A 354 1.75 -12.92 10.13
CA LYS A 354 0.85 -13.79 10.90
C LYS A 354 0.61 -15.14 10.18
N LYS A 355 0.34 -15.10 8.87
CA LYS A 355 0.13 -16.31 8.07
C LYS A 355 1.39 -17.16 7.95
N VAL A 356 2.56 -16.53 7.73
CA VAL A 356 3.85 -17.25 7.66
C VAL A 356 4.22 -17.89 9.00
N LEU A 357 4.05 -17.16 10.11
CA LEU A 357 4.28 -17.69 11.46
C LEU A 357 3.32 -18.84 11.79
N SER A 358 2.06 -18.73 11.36
CA SER A 358 1.06 -19.80 11.52
C SER A 358 1.45 -21.07 10.77
N ALA A 359 1.93 -20.95 9.52
CA ALA A 359 2.42 -22.09 8.73
C ALA A 359 3.63 -22.76 9.40
N TYR A 360 4.56 -21.97 9.94
CA TYR A 360 5.66 -22.51 10.75
C TYR A 360 5.16 -23.25 12.00
N SER A 361 4.19 -22.69 12.73
CA SER A 361 3.63 -23.30 13.93
C SER A 361 2.89 -24.62 13.64
N ARG A 362 2.30 -24.78 12.45
CA ARG A 362 1.69 -26.03 11.99
C ARG A 362 2.72 -27.06 11.51
N GLY A 363 3.97 -26.64 11.27
CA GLY A 363 5.02 -27.49 10.71
C GLY A 363 5.04 -27.58 9.18
N ASP A 364 4.28 -26.73 8.49
CA ASP A 364 4.20 -26.71 7.02
C ASP A 364 5.51 -26.20 6.39
N ILE A 365 6.23 -25.36 7.12
CA ILE A 365 7.53 -24.81 6.72
C ILE A 365 8.54 -24.87 7.88
N SER A 366 9.81 -25.00 7.54
CA SER A 366 10.92 -25.00 8.51
C SER A 366 11.21 -23.57 9.05
N TYR A 367 11.95 -23.48 10.15
CA TYR A 367 12.42 -22.20 10.69
C TYR A 367 13.26 -21.41 9.68
N GLY A 368 14.09 -22.08 8.89
CA GLY A 368 14.90 -21.45 7.85
C GLY A 368 14.05 -20.86 6.72
N GLU A 369 13.04 -21.61 6.27
CA GLU A 369 12.06 -21.15 5.28
C GLU A 369 11.25 -19.98 5.81
N MET A 370 10.76 -20.03 7.05
CA MET A 370 10.07 -18.92 7.69
C MET A 370 10.93 -17.64 7.69
N CYS A 371 12.19 -17.73 8.12
CA CYS A 371 13.10 -16.57 8.13
C CYS A 371 13.35 -16.02 6.74
N SER A 372 13.53 -16.89 5.73
CA SER A 372 13.75 -16.48 4.34
C SER A 372 12.50 -15.87 3.71
N THR A 373 11.33 -16.46 3.97
CA THR A 373 10.03 -15.96 3.49
C THR A 373 9.71 -14.59 4.06
N LEU A 374 9.90 -14.39 5.37
CA LEU A 374 9.74 -13.09 6.01
C LEU A 374 10.86 -12.10 5.64
N ASN A 375 11.93 -12.56 5.02
CA ASN A 375 13.15 -11.78 4.73
C ASN A 375 13.72 -11.10 6.00
N VAL A 376 13.76 -11.82 7.12
CA VAL A 376 14.24 -11.33 8.41
C VAL A 376 15.29 -12.25 9.03
N LYS A 377 16.22 -11.67 9.78
CA LYS A 377 17.19 -12.47 10.55
C LYS A 377 16.48 -13.07 11.77
N GLY A 378 16.82 -14.32 12.13
CA GLY A 378 16.21 -15.07 13.25
C GLY A 378 16.10 -14.32 14.58
N LYS A 379 17.08 -13.45 14.89
CA LYS A 379 17.08 -12.60 16.10
C LYS A 379 15.89 -11.62 16.22
N HIS A 380 15.16 -11.38 15.13
CA HIS A 380 14.02 -10.46 15.10
C HIS A 380 12.67 -11.17 15.18
N ILE A 381 12.63 -12.49 14.94
CA ILE A 381 11.40 -13.29 14.85
C ILE A 381 10.55 -13.15 16.11
N SER A 382 11.13 -13.38 17.30
CA SER A 382 10.37 -13.32 18.57
C SER A 382 9.72 -11.96 18.86
N ASN A 383 10.30 -10.86 18.36
CA ASN A 383 9.69 -9.56 18.51
C ASN A 383 8.54 -9.34 17.52
N ILE A 384 8.67 -9.86 16.29
CA ILE A 384 7.61 -9.82 15.28
C ILE A 384 6.44 -10.70 15.74
N GLU A 385 6.71 -11.94 16.13
CA GLU A 385 5.72 -12.88 16.64
C GLU A 385 4.90 -12.29 17.79
N ARG A 386 5.57 -11.76 18.81
CA ARG A 386 4.89 -11.09 19.93
C ARG A 386 4.01 -9.94 19.46
N ALA A 387 4.49 -9.08 18.54
CA ALA A 387 3.74 -7.94 18.08
C ALA A 387 2.52 -8.33 17.23
N VAL A 388 2.60 -9.44 16.48
CA VAL A 388 1.51 -9.94 15.63
C VAL A 388 0.42 -10.64 16.43
N MET A 389 0.76 -11.27 17.57
CA MET A 389 -0.21 -11.95 18.43
C MET A 389 -1.14 -11.00 19.22
N PHE A 390 -0.79 -9.73 19.35
CA PHE A 390 -1.56 -8.74 20.11
C PHE A 390 -2.42 -7.80 19.24
N VAL A 391 -2.49 -8.05 17.94
CA VAL A 391 -3.35 -7.36 16.97
C VAL A 391 -4.43 -8.31 16.49
#